data_35edb44ba9ee0b746199646a4e2daccc
#
_entry.id   35edb44ba9ee0b746199646a4e2daccc
#
_cell.length_a   1.000
_cell.length_b   1.000
_cell.length_c   1.000
_cell.angle_alpha   90.00
_cell.angle_beta   90.00
_cell.angle_gamma   90.00
#
_symmetry.space_group_name_H-M   'P 1'
#
loop_
_entity.id
_entity.type
_entity.pdbx_description
1 polymer ?
#
loop_
_entity_poly.entity_id
_entity_poly.type
_entity_poly.pdbx_seq_one_letter_code
_entity_poly.pdbx_strand_id
1 'polypeptide(L)'
;MKIEGTHVFNGPREDVWDMFYDPNVLMSALPGAQKMELVNEDEYKFDMNVRVGPVSGAFTGEMQLENVVKPDSLTLKGGGKGAPGFLNGVGNVKFKEQEDNTTLMEYEGEVNIGGALASVGQRMIDSVAKSMIRTGFETLDKALAARLASKESGEAVVDFKAPTEAQFAKEVAKDMVKMENLSAETKLIFYIVPVIAVIILLAVILKSCGA
;
A
#
# COMPACT_ATOMS: atom_id res chain seq x y z
N MET A 1 -6.23 -7.02 10.28
CA MET A 1 -6.47 -6.98 8.82
C MET A 1 -5.19 -7.37 8.12
N LYS A 2 -5.25 -8.33 7.18
CA LYS A 2 -4.07 -8.71 6.36
C LYS A 2 -4.00 -7.81 5.12
N ILE A 3 -2.81 -7.37 4.78
CA ILE A 3 -2.50 -6.60 3.57
C ILE A 3 -1.39 -7.34 2.84
N GLU A 4 -1.56 -7.61 1.55
CA GLU A 4 -0.54 -8.26 0.73
C GLU A 4 -0.71 -7.85 -0.73
N GLY A 5 0.38 -7.85 -1.48
CA GLY A 5 0.38 -7.55 -2.90
C GLY A 5 1.77 -7.43 -3.48
N THR A 6 1.77 -7.01 -4.75
CA THR A 6 2.98 -6.74 -5.51
C THR A 6 2.86 -5.42 -6.24
N HIS A 7 4.00 -4.79 -6.52
CA HIS A 7 4.10 -3.60 -7.38
C HIS A 7 5.38 -3.67 -8.19
N VAL A 8 5.33 -3.22 -9.46
CA VAL A 8 6.51 -3.17 -10.32
C VAL A 8 6.90 -1.70 -10.52
N PHE A 9 8.08 -1.33 -10.08
CA PHE A 9 8.68 -0.04 -10.30
C PHE A 9 9.53 -0.03 -11.58
N ASN A 10 9.38 1.01 -12.40
CA ASN A 10 10.14 1.17 -13.66
C ASN A 10 11.51 1.81 -13.37
N GLY A 11 12.39 1.09 -12.70
CA GLY A 11 13.75 1.55 -12.40
C GLY A 11 14.55 0.57 -11.57
N PRO A 12 15.86 0.85 -11.43
CA PRO A 12 16.81 -0.01 -10.72
C PRO A 12 16.45 -0.16 -9.24
N ARG A 13 16.75 -1.33 -8.68
CA ARG A 13 16.44 -1.68 -7.31
C ARG A 13 17.04 -0.73 -6.27
N GLU A 14 18.26 -0.26 -6.50
CA GLU A 14 18.93 0.70 -5.63
C GLU A 14 18.19 2.05 -5.58
N ASP A 15 17.69 2.52 -6.71
CA ASP A 15 16.92 3.77 -6.78
C ASP A 15 15.56 3.64 -6.10
N VAL A 16 14.90 2.50 -6.26
CA VAL A 16 13.66 2.17 -5.55
C VAL A 16 13.91 2.08 -4.04
N TRP A 17 14.97 1.39 -3.62
CA TRP A 17 15.37 1.28 -2.22
C TRP A 17 15.58 2.65 -1.58
N ASP A 18 16.38 3.50 -2.21
CA ASP A 18 16.72 4.82 -1.66
C ASP A 18 15.50 5.73 -1.47
N MET A 19 14.42 5.54 -2.25
CA MET A 19 13.16 6.28 -2.03
C MET A 19 12.48 5.93 -0.70
N PHE A 20 12.62 4.70 -0.21
CA PHE A 20 12.06 4.28 1.08
C PHE A 20 12.82 4.84 2.29
N TYR A 21 13.97 5.49 2.07
CA TYR A 21 14.74 6.21 3.08
C TYR A 21 14.65 7.74 2.96
N ASP A 22 13.93 8.25 1.96
CA ASP A 22 13.72 9.68 1.79
C ASP A 22 12.42 10.13 2.48
N PRO A 23 12.46 10.88 3.60
CA PRO A 23 11.26 11.32 4.31
C PRO A 23 10.31 12.15 3.45
N ASN A 24 10.84 12.94 2.50
CA ASN A 24 10.02 13.77 1.61
C ASN A 24 9.23 12.91 0.63
N VAL A 25 9.88 11.88 0.07
CA VAL A 25 9.24 10.92 -0.84
C VAL A 25 8.17 10.13 -0.07
N LEU A 26 8.50 9.58 1.10
CA LEU A 26 7.55 8.84 1.94
C LEU A 26 6.36 9.71 2.36
N MET A 27 6.62 10.96 2.78
CA MET A 27 5.55 11.90 3.12
C MET A 27 4.63 12.17 1.93
N SER A 28 5.18 12.32 0.72
CA SER A 28 4.40 12.53 -0.50
C SER A 28 3.54 11.34 -0.88
N ALA A 29 3.97 10.12 -0.56
CA ALA A 29 3.27 8.88 -0.83
C ALA A 29 2.16 8.56 0.19
N LEU A 30 2.10 9.27 1.33
CA LEU A 30 1.11 9.07 2.38
C LEU A 30 0.01 10.14 2.30
N PRO A 31 -1.20 9.82 1.80
CA PRO A 31 -2.30 10.76 1.73
C PRO A 31 -2.68 11.33 3.10
N GLY A 32 -2.72 12.65 3.20
CA GLY A 32 -3.02 13.34 4.45
C GLY A 32 -1.81 13.60 5.36
N ALA A 33 -0.61 13.15 4.98
CA ALA A 33 0.61 13.47 5.72
C ALA A 33 0.84 14.99 5.75
N GLN A 34 1.17 15.50 6.95
CA GLN A 34 1.45 16.90 7.20
C GLN A 34 2.91 17.13 7.53
N LYS A 35 3.52 16.16 8.20
CA LYS A 35 4.89 16.22 8.66
C LYS A 35 5.47 14.80 8.71
N MET A 36 6.73 14.66 8.34
CA MET A 36 7.51 13.45 8.55
C MET A 36 8.93 13.85 8.89
N GLU A 37 9.48 13.29 9.93
CA GLU A 37 10.83 13.56 10.42
C GLU A 37 11.57 12.25 10.66
N LEU A 38 12.78 12.16 10.14
CA LEU A 38 13.71 11.10 10.47
C LEU A 38 14.31 11.39 11.86
N VAL A 39 14.05 10.54 12.83
CA VAL A 39 14.55 10.68 14.22
C VAL A 39 15.88 9.99 14.38
N ASN A 40 16.03 8.80 13.80
CA ASN A 40 17.23 7.98 13.74
C ASN A 40 17.35 7.38 12.34
N GLU A 41 18.41 6.63 12.05
CA GLU A 41 18.64 6.03 10.72
C GLU A 41 17.46 5.22 10.19
N ASP A 42 16.70 4.55 11.07
CA ASP A 42 15.59 3.66 10.72
C ASP A 42 14.27 4.03 11.43
N GLU A 43 14.17 5.22 12.02
CA GLU A 43 12.98 5.65 12.78
C GLU A 43 12.43 6.98 12.27
N TYR A 44 11.16 6.99 11.95
CA TYR A 44 10.42 8.17 11.47
C TYR A 44 9.28 8.50 12.43
N LYS A 45 9.05 9.80 12.65
CA LYS A 45 7.84 10.33 13.26
C LYS A 45 7.03 11.09 12.24
N PHE A 46 5.71 10.94 12.31
CA PHE A 46 4.84 11.63 11.38
C PHE A 46 3.56 12.14 12.03
N ASP A 47 3.05 13.22 11.48
CA ASP A 47 1.72 13.75 11.73
C ASP A 47 0.92 13.68 10.45
N MET A 48 -0.33 13.20 10.53
CA MET A 48 -1.22 13.08 9.38
C MET A 48 -2.68 13.32 9.75
N ASN A 49 -3.46 13.80 8.79
CA ASN A 49 -4.90 13.84 8.88
C ASN A 49 -5.49 12.62 8.19
N VAL A 50 -6.30 11.86 8.91
CA VAL A 50 -6.96 10.67 8.39
C VAL A 50 -8.46 10.93 8.30
N ARG A 51 -9.07 10.51 7.19
CA ARG A 51 -10.51 10.51 7.01
C ARG A 51 -10.98 9.18 6.44
N VAL A 52 -11.83 8.50 7.21
CA VAL A 52 -12.42 7.20 6.84
C VAL A 52 -13.94 7.32 6.98
N GLY A 53 -14.62 7.64 5.90
CA GLY A 53 -16.05 7.92 5.90
C GLY A 53 -16.41 9.10 6.83
N PRO A 54 -17.27 8.88 7.83
CA PRO A 54 -17.67 9.93 8.78
C PRO A 54 -16.63 10.21 9.86
N VAL A 55 -15.62 9.34 10.01
CA VAL A 55 -14.58 9.45 11.04
C VAL A 55 -13.37 10.17 10.47
N SER A 56 -12.97 11.28 11.09
CA SER A 56 -11.78 12.04 10.69
C SER A 56 -11.06 12.60 11.91
N GLY A 57 -9.75 12.85 11.78
CA GLY A 57 -8.95 13.50 12.81
C GLY A 57 -7.46 13.42 12.55
N ALA A 58 -6.72 14.18 13.36
CA ALA A 58 -5.28 14.16 13.36
C ALA A 58 -4.76 12.91 14.06
N PHE A 59 -3.70 12.34 13.49
CA PHE A 59 -2.93 11.21 14.00
C PHE A 59 -1.47 11.61 14.12
N THR A 60 -0.85 11.23 15.20
CA THR A 60 0.60 11.25 15.37
C THR A 60 1.08 9.81 15.46
N GLY A 61 2.12 9.48 14.75
CA GLY A 61 2.63 8.11 14.68
C GLY A 61 4.13 8.04 14.53
N GLU A 62 4.60 6.81 14.59
CA GLU A 62 5.99 6.43 14.39
C GLU A 62 6.07 5.21 13.47
N MET A 63 7.17 5.12 12.75
CA MET A 63 7.49 4.03 11.85
C MET A 63 8.96 3.65 12.02
N GLN A 64 9.23 2.37 12.13
CA GLN A 64 10.58 1.79 12.23
C GLN A 64 10.82 0.84 11.07
N LEU A 65 12.05 0.89 10.54
CA LEU A 65 12.56 -0.09 9.59
C LEU A 65 13.41 -1.09 10.37
N GLU A 66 13.02 -2.34 10.36
CA GLU A 66 13.71 -3.43 11.08
C GLU A 66 14.19 -4.48 10.06
N ASN A 67 15.12 -5.35 10.46
CA ASN A 67 15.62 -6.47 9.62
C ASN A 67 16.08 -6.02 8.23
N VAL A 68 16.73 -4.87 8.17
CA VAL A 68 17.14 -4.20 6.93
C VAL A 68 18.26 -5.00 6.25
N VAL A 69 18.00 -5.46 5.03
CA VAL A 69 18.98 -6.12 4.14
C VAL A 69 19.00 -5.34 2.82
N LYS A 70 19.86 -4.33 2.75
CA LYS A 70 19.95 -3.43 1.57
C LYS A 70 20.53 -4.17 0.35
N PRO A 71 19.94 -4.06 -0.85
CA PRO A 71 18.68 -3.42 -1.21
C PRO A 71 17.51 -4.44 -1.34
N ASP A 72 17.57 -5.56 -0.64
CA ASP A 72 16.73 -6.75 -0.90
C ASP A 72 15.42 -6.75 -0.10
N SER A 73 15.48 -6.40 1.20
CA SER A 73 14.30 -6.52 2.06
C SER A 73 14.38 -5.69 3.33
N LEU A 74 13.22 -5.39 3.88
CA LEU A 74 13.06 -4.77 5.20
C LEU A 74 11.74 -5.19 5.84
N THR A 75 11.65 -5.02 7.15
CA THR A 75 10.40 -5.09 7.90
C THR A 75 10.01 -3.68 8.30
N LEU A 76 8.81 -3.26 7.94
CA LEU A 76 8.24 -1.97 8.32
C LEU A 76 7.30 -2.20 9.51
N LYS A 77 7.59 -1.57 10.63
CA LYS A 77 6.77 -1.60 11.82
C LYS A 77 6.33 -0.20 12.17
N GLY A 78 5.05 0.01 12.38
CA GLY A 78 4.58 1.35 12.66
C GLY A 78 3.22 1.39 13.29
N GLY A 79 2.89 2.57 13.78
CA GLY A 79 1.61 2.83 14.40
C GLY A 79 1.34 4.30 14.57
N GLY A 80 0.08 4.61 14.84
CA GLY A 80 -0.34 5.96 15.13
C GLY A 80 -1.58 5.98 16.00
N LYS A 81 -1.77 7.08 16.70
CA LYS A 81 -2.93 7.33 17.56
C LYS A 81 -3.44 8.75 17.38
N GLY A 82 -4.72 8.92 17.60
CA GLY A 82 -5.40 10.21 17.54
C GLY A 82 -6.79 10.13 18.19
N ALA A 83 -7.52 11.22 18.16
CA ALA A 83 -8.89 11.25 18.71
C ALA A 83 -9.82 10.17 18.10
N PRO A 84 -9.74 9.83 16.80
CA PRO A 84 -10.57 8.79 16.21
C PRO A 84 -10.19 7.36 16.58
N GLY A 85 -9.02 7.12 17.19
CA GLY A 85 -8.57 5.78 17.57
C GLY A 85 -7.09 5.56 17.35
N PHE A 86 -6.72 4.33 17.07
CA PHE A 86 -5.34 3.93 16.82
C PHE A 86 -5.24 2.91 15.68
N LEU A 87 -4.07 2.83 15.09
CA LEU A 87 -3.67 1.75 14.19
C LEU A 87 -2.24 1.31 14.53
N ASN A 88 -1.95 0.02 14.40
CA ASN A 88 -0.60 -0.53 14.49
C ASN A 88 -0.44 -1.60 13.42
N GLY A 89 0.73 -1.66 12.82
CA GLY A 89 1.00 -2.64 11.76
C GLY A 89 2.45 -3.08 11.72
N VAL A 90 2.63 -4.27 11.16
CA VAL A 90 3.92 -4.83 10.80
C VAL A 90 3.81 -5.39 9.40
N GLY A 91 4.76 -5.07 8.54
CA GLY A 91 4.81 -5.55 7.16
C GLY A 91 6.23 -5.88 6.72
N ASN A 92 6.36 -6.94 5.92
CA ASN A 92 7.59 -7.32 5.27
C ASN A 92 7.56 -6.86 3.82
N VAL A 93 8.66 -6.31 3.37
CA VAL A 93 8.84 -5.84 1.99
C VAL A 93 10.07 -6.49 1.40
N LYS A 94 9.96 -6.98 0.16
CA LYS A 94 11.06 -7.56 -0.61
C LYS A 94 11.14 -6.90 -1.96
N PHE A 95 12.35 -6.62 -2.41
CA PHE A 95 12.63 -6.02 -3.72
C PHE A 95 13.44 -7.01 -4.56
N LYS A 96 12.95 -7.32 -5.75
CA LYS A 96 13.59 -8.25 -6.69
C LYS A 96 13.86 -7.50 -8.00
N GLU A 97 15.12 -7.48 -8.41
CA GLU A 97 15.49 -6.97 -9.70
C GLU A 97 14.96 -7.87 -10.82
N GLN A 98 14.50 -7.27 -11.91
CA GLN A 98 14.01 -7.96 -13.11
C GLN A 98 14.91 -7.66 -14.31
N GLU A 99 14.85 -8.51 -15.35
CA GLU A 99 15.75 -8.46 -16.53
C GLU A 99 15.65 -7.15 -17.33
N ASP A 100 14.52 -6.46 -17.27
CA ASP A 100 14.25 -5.21 -17.99
C ASP A 100 14.60 -3.93 -17.18
N ASN A 101 15.47 -4.06 -16.17
CA ASN A 101 15.86 -2.98 -15.27
C ASN A 101 14.67 -2.41 -14.48
N THR A 102 13.66 -3.21 -14.23
CA THR A 102 12.56 -2.90 -13.32
C THR A 102 12.75 -3.61 -11.98
N THR A 103 11.97 -3.20 -10.98
CA THR A 103 12.02 -3.77 -9.64
C THR A 103 10.65 -4.27 -9.24
N LEU A 104 10.51 -5.58 -9.02
CA LEU A 104 9.32 -6.16 -8.40
C LEU A 104 9.42 -6.00 -6.87
N MET A 105 8.47 -5.27 -6.30
CA MET A 105 8.25 -5.21 -4.86
C MET A 105 7.14 -6.17 -4.46
N GLU A 106 7.41 -7.03 -3.50
CA GLU A 106 6.43 -7.87 -2.82
C GLU A 106 6.25 -7.36 -1.40
N TYR A 107 5.01 -7.23 -0.95
CA TYR A 107 4.72 -6.82 0.41
C TYR A 107 3.62 -7.66 1.04
N GLU A 108 3.77 -7.93 2.32
CA GLU A 108 2.77 -8.57 3.16
C GLU A 108 2.81 -7.99 4.56
N GLY A 109 1.66 -7.87 5.22
CA GLY A 109 1.62 -7.32 6.56
C GLY A 109 0.27 -7.50 7.24
N GLU A 110 0.28 -7.17 8.52
CA GLU A 110 -0.90 -7.17 9.37
C GLU A 110 -1.10 -5.80 10.01
N VAL A 111 -2.36 -5.34 10.01
CA VAL A 111 -2.76 -4.07 10.63
C VAL A 111 -3.87 -4.32 11.63
N ASN A 112 -3.68 -3.77 12.82
CA ASN A 112 -4.68 -3.73 13.89
C ASN A 112 -5.22 -2.30 14.04
N ILE A 113 -6.53 -2.15 14.06
CA ILE A 113 -7.23 -0.86 14.10
C ILE A 113 -8.21 -0.88 15.27
N GLY A 114 -8.25 0.20 16.04
CA GLY A 114 -9.15 0.33 17.19
C GLY A 114 -9.77 1.72 17.32
N GLY A 115 -10.69 1.84 18.28
CA GLY A 115 -11.44 3.08 18.51
C GLY A 115 -12.57 3.32 17.52
N ALA A 116 -12.94 4.57 17.29
CA ALA A 116 -14.00 4.95 16.37
C ALA A 116 -13.69 4.55 14.90
N LEU A 117 -12.40 4.48 14.53
CA LEU A 117 -11.99 3.98 13.22
C LEU A 117 -12.47 2.53 12.98
N ALA A 118 -12.39 1.65 13.98
CA ALA A 118 -12.85 0.28 13.81
C ALA A 118 -14.37 0.18 13.64
N SER A 119 -15.12 1.18 14.12
CA SER A 119 -16.59 1.19 14.05
C SER A 119 -17.16 1.51 12.65
N VAL A 120 -16.35 2.03 11.73
CA VAL A 120 -16.81 2.33 10.34
C VAL A 120 -17.08 1.08 9.52
N GLY A 121 -16.66 -0.09 10.01
CA GLY A 121 -16.86 -1.39 9.38
C GLY A 121 -15.73 -1.81 8.44
N GLN A 122 -15.49 -3.10 8.42
CA GLN A 122 -14.36 -3.73 7.69
C GLN A 122 -14.32 -3.33 6.21
N ARG A 123 -15.48 -3.33 5.54
CA ARG A 123 -15.55 -3.02 4.09
C ARG A 123 -15.04 -1.61 3.76
N MET A 124 -15.32 -0.63 4.61
CA MET A 124 -14.84 0.75 4.42
C MET A 124 -13.34 0.85 4.70
N ILE A 125 -12.87 0.18 5.76
CA ILE A 125 -11.44 0.10 6.08
C ILE A 125 -10.66 -0.51 4.92
N ASP A 126 -11.11 -1.63 4.36
CA ASP A 126 -10.46 -2.30 3.21
C ASP A 126 -10.43 -1.40 1.97
N SER A 127 -11.51 -0.66 1.70
CA SER A 127 -11.58 0.27 0.57
C SER A 127 -10.58 1.42 0.73
N VAL A 128 -10.51 2.02 1.91
CA VAL A 128 -9.56 3.10 2.21
C VAL A 128 -8.12 2.59 2.13
N ALA A 129 -7.81 1.42 2.72
CA ALA A 129 -6.48 0.84 2.68
C ALA A 129 -6.01 0.57 1.24
N LYS A 130 -6.86 -0.02 0.39
CA LYS A 130 -6.57 -0.24 -1.03
C LYS A 130 -6.33 1.06 -1.77
N SER A 131 -7.13 2.08 -1.51
CA SER A 131 -6.97 3.40 -2.13
C SER A 131 -5.67 4.09 -1.68
N MET A 132 -5.31 3.99 -0.39
CA MET A 132 -4.05 4.51 0.13
C MET A 132 -2.84 3.83 -0.53
N ILE A 133 -2.85 2.51 -0.62
CA ILE A 133 -1.78 1.72 -1.25
C ILE A 133 -1.62 2.13 -2.71
N ARG A 134 -2.72 2.16 -3.48
CA ARG A 134 -2.70 2.55 -4.89
C ARG A 134 -2.17 3.98 -5.07
N THR A 135 -2.70 4.95 -4.35
CA THR A 135 -2.27 6.36 -4.45
C THR A 135 -0.81 6.52 -4.01
N GLY A 136 -0.39 5.79 -2.98
CA GLY A 136 1.00 5.76 -2.53
C GLY A 136 1.93 5.28 -3.63
N PHE A 137 1.64 4.15 -4.27
CA PHE A 137 2.46 3.62 -5.37
C PHE A 137 2.47 4.53 -6.59
N GLU A 138 1.32 5.09 -7.01
CA GLU A 138 1.27 6.06 -8.10
C GLU A 138 2.17 7.29 -7.83
N THR A 139 2.28 7.70 -6.58
CA THR A 139 3.15 8.81 -6.17
C THR A 139 4.61 8.39 -6.18
N LEU A 140 4.93 7.21 -5.67
CA LEU A 140 6.29 6.65 -5.69
C LEU A 140 6.79 6.42 -7.13
N ASP A 141 5.95 5.94 -8.04
CA ASP A 141 6.30 5.80 -9.47
C ASP A 141 6.70 7.14 -10.09
N LYS A 142 5.95 8.20 -9.81
CA LYS A 142 6.26 9.55 -10.27
C LYS A 142 7.56 10.08 -9.67
N ALA A 143 7.78 9.83 -8.38
CA ALA A 143 9.00 10.23 -7.69
C ALA A 143 10.23 9.50 -8.28
N LEU A 144 10.12 8.20 -8.54
CA LEU A 144 11.16 7.42 -9.20
C LEU A 144 11.48 7.95 -10.60
N ALA A 145 10.46 8.15 -11.43
CA ALA A 145 10.64 8.66 -12.77
C ALA A 145 11.37 10.03 -12.80
N ALA A 146 10.99 10.93 -11.89
CA ALA A 146 11.66 12.23 -11.77
C ALA A 146 13.09 12.12 -11.25
N ARG A 147 13.35 11.20 -10.31
CA ARG A 147 14.70 10.93 -9.80
C ARG A 147 15.62 10.41 -10.90
N LEU A 148 15.13 9.48 -11.72
CA LEU A 148 15.90 8.94 -12.85
C LEU A 148 16.16 10.01 -13.93
N ALA A 149 15.16 10.83 -14.28
CA ALA A 149 15.32 11.94 -15.21
C ALA A 149 16.33 12.99 -14.70
N SER A 150 16.32 13.29 -13.39
CA SER A 150 17.32 14.20 -12.78
C SER A 150 18.74 13.64 -12.85
N LYS A 151 18.90 12.33 -12.65
CA LYS A 151 20.22 11.68 -12.80
C LYS A 151 20.75 11.77 -14.21
N GLU A 152 19.89 11.68 -15.21
CA GLU A 152 20.25 11.79 -16.63
C GLU A 152 20.56 13.23 -17.06
N SER A 153 19.78 14.21 -16.59
CA SER A 153 19.92 15.63 -16.94
C SER A 153 20.91 16.41 -16.09
N GLY A 154 21.26 15.91 -14.89
CA GLY A 154 22.09 16.62 -13.92
C GLY A 154 21.36 17.77 -13.20
N GLU A 155 20.04 17.87 -13.32
CA GLU A 155 19.22 18.89 -12.65
C GLU A 155 18.72 18.42 -11.28
N ALA A 156 18.39 19.37 -10.39
CA ALA A 156 17.90 19.05 -9.04
C ALA A 156 16.52 18.38 -9.07
N VAL A 157 16.29 17.43 -8.15
CA VAL A 157 15.02 16.69 -8.02
C VAL A 157 13.86 17.64 -7.70
N VAL A 158 12.72 17.45 -8.38
CA VAL A 158 11.49 18.22 -8.18
C VAL A 158 10.83 17.83 -6.86
N ASP A 159 10.36 18.82 -6.10
CA ASP A 159 9.64 18.63 -4.84
C ASP A 159 8.23 18.04 -5.11
N PHE A 160 7.98 16.82 -4.62
CA PHE A 160 6.69 16.13 -4.77
C PHE A 160 5.77 16.44 -3.59
N LYS A 161 4.58 16.99 -3.89
CA LYS A 161 3.55 17.19 -2.88
C LYS A 161 2.62 15.99 -2.77
N ALA A 162 2.37 15.55 -1.54
CA ALA A 162 1.34 14.55 -1.23
C ALA A 162 -0.03 15.00 -1.78
N PRO A 163 -0.88 14.05 -2.23
CA PRO A 163 -2.26 14.36 -2.60
C PRO A 163 -2.99 14.99 -1.41
N THR A 164 -3.74 16.04 -1.67
CA THR A 164 -4.52 16.69 -0.61
C THR A 164 -5.62 15.75 -0.10
N GLU A 165 -6.05 15.95 1.16
CA GLU A 165 -7.14 15.18 1.78
C GLU A 165 -8.40 15.15 0.91
N ALA A 166 -8.73 16.28 0.26
CA ALA A 166 -9.87 16.38 -0.65
C ALA A 166 -9.71 15.57 -1.94
N GLN A 167 -8.51 15.51 -2.50
CA GLN A 167 -8.19 14.68 -3.67
C GLN A 167 -8.27 13.20 -3.31
N PHE A 168 -7.70 12.81 -2.17
CA PHE A 168 -7.76 11.45 -1.67
C PHE A 168 -9.19 10.99 -1.37
N ALA A 169 -10.01 11.82 -0.69
CA ALA A 169 -11.41 11.51 -0.42
C ALA A 169 -12.22 11.28 -1.72
N LYS A 170 -11.91 12.02 -2.78
CA LYS A 170 -12.50 11.84 -4.12
C LYS A 170 -12.15 10.48 -4.74
N GLU A 171 -10.88 10.05 -4.61
CA GLU A 171 -10.43 8.76 -5.13
C GLU A 171 -11.05 7.60 -4.34
N VAL A 172 -11.12 7.68 -3.01
CA VAL A 172 -11.82 6.70 -2.17
C VAL A 172 -13.29 6.56 -2.57
N ALA A 173 -13.99 7.68 -2.78
CA ALA A 173 -15.39 7.68 -3.21
C ALA A 173 -15.56 7.01 -4.59
N LYS A 174 -14.64 7.26 -5.52
CA LYS A 174 -14.62 6.65 -6.86
C LYS A 174 -14.38 5.14 -6.79
N ASP A 175 -13.47 4.70 -5.95
CA ASP A 175 -13.19 3.27 -5.74
C ASP A 175 -14.39 2.55 -5.10
N MET A 176 -15.07 3.19 -4.14
CA MET A 176 -16.30 2.64 -3.54
C MET A 176 -17.41 2.45 -4.59
N VAL A 177 -17.65 3.44 -5.45
CA VAL A 177 -18.64 3.37 -6.54
C VAL A 177 -18.27 2.29 -7.56
N LYS A 178 -16.97 2.15 -7.88
CA LYS A 178 -16.48 1.11 -8.80
C LYS A 178 -16.68 -0.29 -8.24
N MET A 179 -16.53 -0.48 -6.92
CA MET A 179 -16.81 -1.76 -6.26
C MET A 179 -18.31 -2.09 -6.20
N GLU A 180 -19.17 -1.09 -6.15
CA GLU A 180 -20.65 -1.27 -6.14
C GLU A 180 -21.18 -1.60 -7.54
N ASN A 181 -20.56 -1.03 -8.58
CA ASN A 181 -20.91 -1.24 -10.00
C ASN A 181 -20.28 -2.50 -10.64
N LEU A 182 -19.54 -3.33 -9.89
CA LEU A 182 -19.19 -4.65 -10.38
C LEU A 182 -20.48 -5.44 -10.57
N SER A 183 -20.84 -5.65 -11.84
CA SER A 183 -22.09 -6.31 -12.24
C SER A 183 -22.25 -7.67 -11.56
N ALA A 184 -23.50 -8.09 -11.33
CA ALA A 184 -23.84 -9.41 -10.78
C ALA A 184 -23.15 -10.55 -11.56
N GLU A 185 -22.86 -10.37 -12.83
CA GLU A 185 -22.14 -11.31 -13.69
C GLU A 185 -20.68 -11.51 -13.27
N THR A 186 -19.97 -10.45 -12.89
CA THR A 186 -18.57 -10.58 -12.42
C THR A 186 -18.51 -11.24 -11.04
N LYS A 187 -19.50 -11.01 -10.17
CA LYS A 187 -19.65 -11.73 -8.89
C LYS A 187 -19.95 -13.22 -9.13
N LEU A 188 -20.74 -13.53 -10.15
CA LEU A 188 -21.11 -14.90 -10.52
C LEU A 188 -19.88 -15.68 -11.01
N ILE A 189 -19.01 -15.07 -11.81
CA ILE A 189 -17.76 -15.68 -12.30
C ILE A 189 -16.83 -16.03 -11.13
N PHE A 190 -16.70 -15.18 -10.13
CA PHE A 190 -15.87 -15.43 -8.93
C PHE A 190 -16.40 -16.59 -8.07
N TYR A 191 -17.71 -16.86 -8.09
CA TYR A 191 -18.31 -18.02 -7.40
C TYR A 191 -18.33 -19.29 -8.25
N ILE A 192 -18.51 -19.19 -9.55
CA ILE A 192 -18.66 -20.33 -10.45
C ILE A 192 -17.31 -20.98 -10.78
N VAL A 193 -16.24 -20.20 -10.99
CA VAL A 193 -14.90 -20.72 -11.34
C VAL A 193 -14.36 -21.70 -10.29
N PRO A 194 -14.35 -21.41 -8.98
CA PRO A 194 -13.89 -22.37 -7.98
C PRO A 194 -14.82 -23.59 -7.84
N VAL A 195 -16.14 -23.43 -8.04
CA VAL A 195 -17.09 -24.55 -8.01
C VAL A 195 -16.87 -25.50 -9.19
N ILE A 196 -16.64 -24.98 -10.38
CA ILE A 196 -16.31 -25.78 -11.56
C ILE A 196 -14.95 -26.49 -11.37
N ALA A 197 -13.95 -25.81 -10.80
CA ALA A 197 -12.65 -26.41 -10.49
C ALA A 197 -12.78 -27.60 -9.51
N VAL A 198 -13.61 -27.46 -8.48
CA VAL A 198 -13.90 -28.53 -7.51
C VAL A 198 -14.64 -29.71 -8.19
N ILE A 199 -15.62 -29.44 -9.06
CA ILE A 199 -16.35 -30.47 -9.80
C ILE A 199 -15.43 -31.24 -10.76
N ILE A 200 -14.52 -30.53 -11.47
CA ILE A 200 -13.53 -31.16 -12.34
C ILE A 200 -12.56 -32.01 -11.52
N LEU A 201 -12.10 -31.52 -10.36
CA LEU A 201 -11.22 -32.24 -9.45
C LEU A 201 -11.88 -33.52 -8.91
N LEU A 202 -13.16 -33.45 -8.52
CA LEU A 202 -13.94 -34.60 -8.08
C LEU A 202 -14.17 -35.60 -9.22
N ALA A 203 -14.43 -35.16 -10.45
CA ALA A 203 -14.59 -36.02 -11.61
C ALA A 203 -13.28 -36.74 -11.98
N VAL A 204 -12.12 -36.09 -11.81
CA VAL A 204 -10.79 -36.69 -12.02
C VAL A 204 -10.50 -37.74 -10.94
N ILE A 205 -10.83 -37.46 -9.68
CA ILE A 205 -10.63 -38.39 -8.55
C ILE A 205 -11.54 -39.63 -8.71
N LEU A 206 -12.81 -39.44 -9.07
CA LEU A 206 -13.75 -40.55 -9.32
C LEU A 206 -13.32 -41.41 -10.50
N LYS A 207 -12.68 -40.85 -11.52
CA LYS A 207 -12.18 -41.59 -12.69
C LYS A 207 -10.90 -42.34 -12.37
N SER A 208 -10.12 -41.86 -11.39
CA SER A 208 -8.85 -42.49 -10.91
C SER A 208 -9.09 -43.61 -9.89
N CYS A 209 -10.24 -43.65 -9.22
CA CYS A 209 -10.61 -44.71 -8.26
C CYS A 209 -11.51 -45.83 -8.85
N GLY A 210 -11.79 -45.77 -10.15
CA GLY A 210 -12.65 -46.72 -10.82
C GLY A 210 -11.95 -47.59 -11.88
N ALA A 211 -10.66 -47.92 -11.65
CA ALA A 211 -9.90 -48.90 -12.46
C ALA A 211 -9.27 -49.92 -11.53
#